data_5ba49ef500ea4228b7bb905e74cc0cc4
#
_entry.id   5ba49ef500ea4228b7bb905e74cc0cc4
#
_cell.length_a   1.000
_cell.length_b   1.000
_cell.length_c   1.000
_cell.angle_alpha   90.00
_cell.angle_beta   90.00
_cell.angle_gamma   90.00
#
_symmetry.space_group_name_H-M   'P 1'
#
loop_
_entity.id
_entity.type
_entity.pdbx_description
1 polymer ?
#
loop_
_entity_poly.entity_id
_entity_poly.type
_entity_poly.pdbx_seq_one_letter_code
_entity_poly.pdbx_strand_id
1 'polypeptide(L)'
;MEPQPYNFHTLPAVFMMETQLSESMVGTLNNYLDKLMVDENRIDHSGTLVGQIGHGQQLTMDHLCEELHDFNWLIQGLATDYIKQFCASSGTPLTGKREVLTDELWSVHSYAGDYNPIHDHGTKTLMG
;
A
#
# COMPACT_ATOMS: atom_id res chain seq x y z
N MET A 1 3.57 3.11 -19.98
CA MET A 1 4.01 2.01 -19.09
C MET A 1 3.21 0.77 -19.43
N GLU A 2 3.88 -0.33 -19.64
CA GLU A 2 3.21 -1.60 -19.86
C GLU A 2 2.48 -2.05 -18.58
N PRO A 3 1.34 -2.77 -18.69
CA PRO A 3 0.66 -3.31 -17.53
C PRO A 3 1.57 -4.23 -16.73
N GLN A 4 1.58 -4.08 -15.41
CA GLN A 4 2.29 -4.97 -14.50
C GLN A 4 1.60 -6.33 -14.47
N PRO A 5 2.32 -7.44 -14.77
CA PRO A 5 1.75 -8.77 -14.61
C PRO A 5 1.43 -9.06 -13.15
N TYR A 6 0.34 -9.74 -12.92
CA TYR A 6 -0.07 -10.18 -11.58
C TYR A 6 -0.72 -11.56 -11.62
N ASN A 7 -0.76 -12.21 -10.47
CA ASN A 7 -1.53 -13.43 -10.26
C ASN A 7 -2.75 -13.12 -9.41
N PHE A 8 -3.90 -13.65 -9.81
CA PHE A 8 -5.16 -13.49 -9.08
C PHE A 8 -5.61 -14.84 -8.54
N HIS A 9 -5.80 -14.93 -7.23
CA HIS A 9 -6.22 -16.14 -6.56
C HIS A 9 -7.57 -15.93 -5.89
N THR A 10 -8.47 -16.89 -6.05
CA THR A 10 -9.74 -16.95 -5.32
C THR A 10 -9.65 -18.00 -4.23
N LEU A 11 -9.79 -17.57 -2.99
CA LEU A 11 -9.94 -18.44 -1.84
C LEU A 11 -11.37 -18.32 -1.31
N PRO A 12 -11.94 -19.34 -0.63
CA PRO A 12 -13.27 -19.22 -0.04
C PRO A 12 -13.36 -17.98 0.86
N ALA A 13 -14.24 -17.05 0.52
CA ALA A 13 -14.48 -15.77 1.18
C ALA A 13 -13.30 -14.78 1.19
N VAL A 14 -12.20 -15.06 0.46
CA VAL A 14 -11.04 -14.14 0.38
C VAL A 14 -10.59 -14.04 -1.07
N PHE A 15 -10.43 -12.81 -1.55
CA PHE A 15 -9.84 -12.51 -2.84
C PHE A 15 -8.45 -11.93 -2.64
N MET A 16 -7.47 -12.47 -3.36
CA MET A 16 -6.08 -12.06 -3.24
C MET A 16 -5.49 -11.81 -4.62
N MET A 17 -4.75 -10.73 -4.75
CA MET A 17 -3.94 -10.41 -5.92
C MET A 17 -2.49 -10.32 -5.50
N GLU A 18 -1.62 -10.97 -6.24
CA GLU A 18 -0.17 -10.92 -6.04
C GLU A 18 0.52 -10.35 -7.27
N THR A 19 1.54 -9.55 -7.03
CA THR A 19 2.43 -9.08 -8.07
C THR A 19 3.86 -9.02 -7.55
N GLN A 20 4.81 -9.05 -8.45
CA GLN A 20 6.21 -8.87 -8.13
C GLN A 20 6.71 -7.55 -8.71
N LEU A 21 7.31 -6.73 -7.85
CA LEU A 21 7.93 -5.49 -8.30
C LEU A 21 9.22 -5.78 -9.07
N SER A 22 9.52 -4.94 -10.06
CA SER A 22 10.81 -5.00 -10.75
C SER A 22 11.96 -4.63 -9.81
N GLU A 23 13.15 -5.11 -10.10
CA GLU A 23 14.36 -4.72 -9.34
C GLU A 23 14.57 -3.21 -9.36
N SER A 24 14.31 -2.55 -10.48
CA SER A 24 14.39 -1.11 -10.61
C SER A 24 13.42 -0.39 -9.66
N MET A 25 12.19 -0.86 -9.56
CA MET A 25 11.19 -0.29 -8.65
C MET A 25 11.59 -0.49 -7.19
N VAL A 26 12.08 -1.68 -6.83
CA VAL A 26 12.59 -1.97 -5.49
C VAL A 26 13.76 -1.04 -5.15
N GLY A 27 14.68 -0.83 -6.09
CA GLY A 27 15.79 0.10 -5.92
C GLY A 27 15.32 1.54 -5.67
N THR A 28 14.34 2.00 -6.43
CA THR A 28 13.75 3.33 -6.24
C THR A 28 13.12 3.48 -4.85
N LEU A 29 12.36 2.50 -4.41
CA LEU A 29 11.73 2.50 -3.09
C LEU A 29 12.78 2.50 -1.97
N ASN A 30 13.79 1.65 -2.07
CA ASN A 30 14.86 1.59 -1.07
C ASN A 30 15.61 2.92 -0.98
N ASN A 31 15.97 3.53 -2.10
CA ASN A 31 16.63 4.83 -2.11
C ASN A 31 15.78 5.92 -1.47
N TYR A 32 14.47 5.92 -1.74
CA TYR A 32 13.54 6.84 -1.09
C TYR A 32 13.50 6.64 0.43
N LEU A 33 13.36 5.38 0.86
CA LEU A 33 13.27 5.04 2.28
C LEU A 33 14.57 5.33 3.04
N ASP A 34 15.74 5.10 2.43
CA ASP A 34 17.02 5.44 3.05
C ASP A 34 17.14 6.94 3.34
N LYS A 35 16.66 7.78 2.41
CA LYS A 35 16.61 9.22 2.63
C LYS A 35 15.58 9.62 3.69
N LEU A 36 14.41 8.98 3.67
CA LEU A 36 13.34 9.27 4.63
C LEU A 36 13.76 8.92 6.06
N MET A 37 14.46 7.81 6.25
CA MET A 37 14.91 7.36 7.58
C MET A 37 15.85 8.33 8.28
N VAL A 38 16.59 9.14 7.52
CA VAL A 38 17.53 10.14 8.07
C VAL A 38 17.01 11.58 7.99
N ASP A 39 15.82 11.78 7.45
CA ASP A 39 15.18 13.09 7.35
C ASP A 39 14.73 13.55 8.74
N GLU A 40 15.24 14.71 9.17
CA GLU A 40 14.88 15.30 10.47
C GLU A 40 13.40 15.73 10.54
N ASN A 41 12.78 15.98 9.39
CA ASN A 41 11.38 16.38 9.27
C ASN A 41 10.42 15.20 9.02
N ARG A 42 10.91 13.96 9.10
CA ARG A 42 10.05 12.80 8.90
C ARG A 42 8.93 12.74 9.92
N ILE A 43 7.78 12.27 9.50
CA ILE A 43 6.62 12.09 10.36
C ILE A 43 6.56 10.61 10.75
N ASP A 44 6.74 10.33 12.03
CA ASP A 44 6.74 8.97 12.60
C ASP A 44 5.47 8.75 13.42
N HIS A 45 4.69 7.76 13.03
CA HIS A 45 3.45 7.38 13.71
C HIS A 45 3.61 6.16 14.63
N SER A 46 4.82 5.66 14.86
CA SER A 46 5.04 4.45 15.66
C SER A 46 4.47 4.54 17.08
N GLY A 47 4.48 5.73 17.67
CA GLY A 47 3.94 5.97 19.01
C GLY A 47 2.42 5.85 19.14
N THR A 48 1.69 5.83 18.03
CA THR A 48 0.22 5.72 17.99
C THR A 48 -0.28 4.32 17.64
N LEU A 49 0.64 3.39 17.35
CA LEU A 49 0.29 2.03 17.00
C LEU A 49 -0.10 1.21 18.23
N VAL A 50 -1.05 0.31 18.04
CA VAL A 50 -1.48 -0.65 19.09
C VAL A 50 -0.38 -1.68 19.39
N GLY A 51 0.47 -1.98 18.39
CA GLY A 51 1.59 -2.91 18.53
C GLY A 51 2.79 -2.27 19.22
N GLN A 52 3.74 -3.11 19.57
CA GLN A 52 5.00 -2.68 20.14
C GLN A 52 6.04 -2.57 19.04
N ILE A 53 6.46 -1.34 18.77
CA ILE A 53 7.59 -1.03 17.87
C ILE A 53 8.65 -0.37 18.73
N GLY A 54 9.62 -1.17 19.23
CA GLY A 54 10.63 -0.69 20.17
C GLY A 54 11.67 0.22 19.52
N HIS A 55 12.19 -0.19 18.38
CA HIS A 55 13.20 0.53 17.61
C HIS A 55 12.76 0.83 16.17
N GLY A 56 11.63 0.28 15.76
CA GLY A 56 11.07 0.49 14.45
C GLY A 56 10.36 1.84 14.33
N GLN A 57 9.97 2.16 13.12
CA GLN A 57 9.27 3.40 12.80
C GLN A 57 8.14 3.13 11.81
N GLN A 58 7.10 3.93 11.87
CA GLN A 58 6.08 4.01 10.84
C GLN A 58 6.09 5.43 10.25
N LEU A 59 6.64 5.55 9.06
CA LEU A 59 6.92 6.85 8.46
C LEU A 59 5.94 7.18 7.35
N THR A 60 5.42 8.39 7.36
CA THR A 60 4.64 8.92 6.24
C THR A 60 5.52 9.09 5.01
N MET A 61 5.05 8.59 3.87
CA MET A 61 5.70 8.75 2.58
C MET A 61 4.93 9.77 1.75
N ASP A 62 5.64 10.61 1.02
CA ASP A 62 5.02 11.55 0.08
C ASP A 62 4.73 10.84 -1.26
N HIS A 63 3.54 10.26 -1.36
CA HIS A 63 3.12 9.53 -2.56
C HIS A 63 2.94 10.42 -3.79
N LEU A 64 2.89 11.73 -3.62
CA LEU A 64 2.76 12.70 -4.71
C LEU A 64 4.10 13.20 -5.23
N CYS A 65 5.23 12.84 -4.58
CA CYS A 65 6.54 13.27 -5.06
C CYS A 65 6.92 12.56 -6.38
N GLU A 66 7.76 13.22 -7.16
CA GLU A 66 8.19 12.71 -8.47
C GLU A 66 8.89 11.35 -8.36
N GLU A 67 9.69 11.15 -7.32
CA GLU A 67 10.45 9.92 -7.11
C GLU A 67 9.54 8.68 -6.96
N LEU A 68 8.36 8.85 -6.36
CA LEU A 68 7.39 7.76 -6.15
C LEU A 68 6.28 7.73 -7.21
N HIS A 69 6.33 8.58 -8.21
CA HIS A 69 5.27 8.69 -9.21
C HIS A 69 4.94 7.34 -9.87
N ASP A 70 5.92 6.62 -10.36
CA ASP A 70 5.70 5.35 -11.05
C ASP A 70 5.17 4.27 -10.11
N PHE A 71 5.68 4.22 -8.89
CA PHE A 71 5.17 3.31 -7.86
C PHE A 71 3.71 3.62 -7.50
N ASN A 72 3.40 4.89 -7.25
CA ASN A 72 2.05 5.32 -6.93
C ASN A 72 1.08 5.00 -8.07
N TRP A 73 1.48 5.26 -9.31
CA TRP A 73 0.68 4.93 -10.48
C TRP A 73 0.43 3.41 -10.61
N LEU A 74 1.46 2.60 -10.36
CA LEU A 74 1.37 1.14 -10.38
C LEU A 74 0.37 0.62 -9.35
N ILE A 75 0.46 1.04 -8.09
CA ILE A 75 -0.43 0.55 -7.03
C ILE A 75 -1.88 0.99 -7.25
N GLN A 76 -2.12 2.18 -7.78
CA GLN A 76 -3.46 2.64 -8.13
C GLN A 76 -4.05 1.80 -9.27
N GLY A 77 -3.27 1.48 -10.30
CA GLY A 77 -3.67 0.61 -11.40
C GLY A 77 -4.01 -0.80 -10.92
N LEU A 78 -3.16 -1.38 -10.09
CA LEU A 78 -3.39 -2.72 -9.51
C LEU A 78 -4.64 -2.75 -8.63
N ALA A 79 -4.85 -1.75 -7.80
CA ALA A 79 -6.03 -1.66 -6.96
C ALA A 79 -7.32 -1.51 -7.80
N THR A 80 -7.26 -0.75 -8.87
CA THR A 80 -8.38 -0.62 -9.82
C THR A 80 -8.70 -1.97 -10.47
N ASP A 81 -7.68 -2.69 -10.91
CA ASP A 81 -7.85 -4.03 -11.50
C ASP A 81 -8.38 -5.03 -10.47
N TYR A 82 -7.91 -4.95 -9.23
CA TYR A 82 -8.41 -5.79 -8.15
C TYR A 82 -9.92 -5.62 -7.95
N ILE A 83 -10.40 -4.37 -7.90
CA ILE A 83 -11.83 -4.08 -7.75
C ILE A 83 -12.63 -4.63 -8.94
N LYS A 84 -12.14 -4.46 -10.15
CA LYS A 84 -12.80 -5.01 -11.36
C LYS A 84 -12.91 -6.53 -11.29
N GLN A 85 -11.82 -7.22 -10.91
CA GLN A 85 -11.81 -8.68 -10.78
C GLN A 85 -12.69 -9.16 -9.63
N PHE A 86 -12.69 -8.46 -8.51
CA PHE A 86 -13.57 -8.75 -7.38
C PHE A 86 -15.04 -8.67 -7.79
N CYS A 87 -15.44 -7.59 -8.45
CA CYS A 87 -16.82 -7.40 -8.90
C CYS A 87 -17.21 -8.47 -9.91
N ALA A 88 -16.35 -8.81 -10.86
CA ALA A 88 -16.62 -9.86 -11.84
C ALA A 88 -16.76 -11.24 -11.17
N SER A 89 -15.94 -11.57 -10.19
CA SER A 89 -15.95 -12.86 -9.51
C SER A 89 -17.10 -13.00 -8.52
N SER A 90 -17.53 -11.91 -7.89
CA SER A 90 -18.62 -11.91 -6.90
C SER A 90 -20.00 -11.69 -7.51
N GLY A 91 -20.09 -11.42 -8.82
CA GLY A 91 -21.35 -11.07 -9.48
C GLY A 91 -21.89 -9.69 -9.11
N THR A 92 -21.11 -8.87 -8.44
CA THR A 92 -21.49 -7.50 -8.08
C THR A 92 -21.27 -6.57 -9.27
N PRO A 93 -22.32 -5.87 -9.76
CA PRO A 93 -22.13 -4.98 -10.89
C PRO A 93 -21.27 -3.79 -10.54
N LEU A 94 -20.27 -3.50 -11.39
CA LEU A 94 -19.50 -2.28 -11.31
C LEU A 94 -20.19 -1.20 -12.14
N THR A 95 -20.77 -0.22 -11.47
CA THR A 95 -21.47 0.90 -12.12
C THR A 95 -20.59 2.14 -12.19
N GLY A 96 -20.51 2.75 -13.36
CA GLY A 96 -19.74 3.98 -13.60
C GLY A 96 -18.23 3.76 -13.68
N LYS A 97 -17.51 4.86 -13.91
CA LYS A 97 -16.04 4.87 -13.84
C LYS A 97 -15.62 4.87 -12.37
N ARG A 98 -14.77 3.93 -12.02
CA ARG A 98 -14.16 3.83 -10.69
C ARG A 98 -12.65 3.97 -10.84
N GLU A 99 -12.08 4.91 -10.13
CA GLU A 99 -10.64 5.04 -9.95
C GLU A 99 -10.32 4.84 -8.49
N VAL A 100 -9.22 4.14 -8.24
CA VAL A 100 -8.64 4.04 -6.91
C VAL A 100 -7.47 4.99 -6.86
N LEU A 101 -7.52 5.92 -5.93
CA LEU A 101 -6.46 6.89 -5.70
C LEU A 101 -5.79 6.57 -4.37
N THR A 102 -4.50 6.78 -4.31
CA THR A 102 -3.75 6.70 -3.05
C THR A 102 -4.10 7.93 -2.21
N ASP A 103 -4.61 7.70 -1.02
CA ASP A 103 -4.89 8.75 -0.04
C ASP A 103 -3.67 8.98 0.86
N GLU A 104 -3.17 7.91 1.43
CA GLU A 104 -2.00 7.92 2.29
C GLU A 104 -1.06 6.77 1.93
N LEU A 105 0.23 6.98 2.14
CA LEU A 105 1.26 5.95 1.98
C LEU A 105 2.23 6.07 3.15
N TRP A 106 2.57 4.93 3.72
CA TRP A 106 3.55 4.87 4.80
C TRP A 106 4.42 3.63 4.69
N SER A 107 5.59 3.70 5.30
CA SER A 107 6.49 2.57 5.45
C SER A 107 6.53 2.10 6.90
N VAL A 108 6.69 0.80 7.10
CA VAL A 108 6.85 0.22 8.43
C VAL A 108 8.23 -0.42 8.50
N HIS A 109 9.01 0.01 9.48
CA HIS A 109 10.35 -0.49 9.76
C HIS A 109 10.31 -1.24 11.08
N SER A 110 10.44 -2.56 11.02
CA SER A 110 10.35 -3.45 12.18
C SER A 110 11.66 -4.19 12.38
N TYR A 111 12.05 -4.35 13.62
CA TYR A 111 13.24 -5.08 14.03
C TYR A 111 12.87 -6.24 14.95
N ALA A 112 13.87 -7.04 15.34
CA ALA A 112 13.63 -8.17 16.22
C ALA A 112 12.94 -7.74 17.52
N GLY A 113 11.84 -8.40 17.86
CA GLY A 113 11.00 -8.08 19.03
C GLY A 113 9.85 -7.11 18.74
N ASP A 114 9.85 -6.43 17.59
CA ASP A 114 8.72 -5.61 17.18
C ASP A 114 7.58 -6.50 16.67
N TYR A 115 6.36 -6.14 17.00
CA TYR A 115 5.17 -6.83 16.50
C TYR A 115 3.99 -5.88 16.36
N ASN A 116 3.11 -6.24 15.46
CA ASN A 116 1.81 -5.60 15.33
C ASN A 116 0.73 -6.69 15.54
N PRO A 117 -0.19 -6.54 16.52
CA PRO A 117 -1.22 -7.54 16.74
C PRO A 117 -2.19 -7.61 15.57
N ILE A 118 -2.99 -8.66 15.54
CA ILE A 118 -4.10 -8.76 14.59
C ILE A 118 -4.98 -7.52 14.75
N HIS A 119 -5.19 -6.82 13.66
CA HIS A 119 -5.97 -5.60 13.63
C HIS A 119 -6.68 -5.48 12.28
N ASP A 120 -7.65 -4.60 12.21
CA ASP A 120 -8.29 -4.21 10.97
C ASP A 120 -8.01 -2.72 10.66
N HIS A 121 -8.18 -2.37 9.41
CA HIS A 121 -8.23 -0.99 8.98
C HIS A 121 -9.68 -0.61 8.84
N GLY A 122 -10.19 0.12 9.83
CA GLY A 122 -11.55 0.63 9.81
C GLY A 122 -11.78 1.46 8.54
N THR A 123 -12.86 1.17 7.85
CA THR A 123 -13.30 2.02 6.76
C THR A 123 -13.62 3.40 7.32
N LYS A 124 -12.85 4.39 6.92
CA LYS A 124 -13.34 5.76 6.96
C LYS A 124 -14.51 5.81 5.99
N THR A 125 -15.68 5.47 6.46
CA THR A 125 -16.88 5.69 5.67
C THR A 125 -17.01 7.20 5.52
N LEU A 126 -16.66 7.69 4.36
CA LEU A 126 -17.06 9.02 3.96
C LEU A 126 -18.56 8.99 3.80
N MET A 127 -19.25 9.20 4.90
CA MET A 127 -20.65 9.54 4.92
C MET A 127 -20.72 11.00 4.49
N GLY A 128 -20.65 11.18 3.18
CA GLY A 128 -21.01 12.45 2.60
C GLY A 128 -22.50 12.57 2.45
#